data_3b79b99c8b65afac8fb705271aea7575
#
_entry.id   3b79b99c8b65afac8fb705271aea7575
#
_cell.length_a   1.000
_cell.length_b   1.000
_cell.length_c   1.000
_cell.angle_alpha   90.00
_cell.angle_beta   90.00
_cell.angle_gamma   90.00
#
_symmetry.space_group_name_H-M   'P 1'
#
loop_
_entity.id
_entity.type
_entity.pdbx_description
1 polymer ?
#
loop_
_entity_poly.entity_id
_entity_poly.type
_entity_poly.pdbx_seq_one_letter_code
_entity_poly.pdbx_strand_id
1 'polypeptide(L)'
;MATSMNRRNWLKTSSMLTGGLAFLPATWNKLEAAPVTPAGNMLSEAEFLADVPPAIKARLSANENPFGPSDSAKKAISEALSSSYKYGFMEHRTLGEKITAKYGVTKEMILLGAGSTPLLRASAIHFSREGGNIVTGDPSYADLPDHATNFNTKWVKVPLTADYKLDLDAMEKAVDANTKLVCICNPNNPTGTSLDTAKLKAFCERVSKKVPVFVDEAYIDYLPDPQAATVIDLVKAGHNVIVARTFSKLYGFAGLRIGYAITTPELLKQLDLYNCDGALSSLSVNAAIATFDDNEYLKTALEKTNASKEYLYSVLKAEGYEYIPSSANFVMFPIKMDGRRFNEEMFKRSVSIRNWKFNSKDWCRVSIGTMDEMKTFAEAFKEIS
;
A
#
# COMPACT_ATOMS: atom_id res chain seq x y z
N MET A 1 10.69 46.63 -5.96
CA MET A 1 9.87 47.45 -5.04
C MET A 1 8.47 46.89 -5.02
N ALA A 2 8.11 46.15 -3.99
CA ALA A 2 6.77 45.60 -3.83
C ALA A 2 5.88 46.68 -3.21
N THR A 3 4.94 47.23 -3.98
CA THR A 3 3.93 48.18 -3.49
C THR A 3 2.92 47.40 -2.65
N SER A 4 2.86 47.68 -1.35
CA SER A 4 1.85 47.14 -0.44
C SER A 4 0.45 47.62 -0.86
N MET A 5 -0.39 46.73 -1.27
CA MET A 5 -1.79 46.99 -1.60
C MET A 5 -2.56 47.27 -0.31
N ASN A 6 -3.12 48.46 -0.16
CA ASN A 6 -3.90 48.84 1.02
C ASN A 6 -5.34 48.27 0.94
N ARG A 7 -6.03 48.13 2.10
CA ARG A 7 -7.39 47.56 2.21
C ARG A 7 -8.42 48.22 1.27
N ARG A 8 -8.28 49.47 0.95
CA ARG A 8 -9.23 50.22 0.10
C ARG A 8 -9.07 49.85 -1.38
N ASN A 9 -7.84 49.55 -1.84
CA ASN A 9 -7.57 49.12 -3.18
C ASN A 9 -7.98 47.67 -3.37
N TRP A 10 -7.79 46.82 -2.33
CA TRP A 10 -8.26 45.43 -2.35
C TRP A 10 -9.78 45.34 -2.49
N LEU A 11 -10.55 46.16 -1.74
CA LEU A 11 -12.01 46.21 -1.83
C LEU A 11 -12.51 46.70 -3.21
N LYS A 12 -11.81 47.67 -3.82
CA LYS A 12 -12.15 48.12 -5.19
C LYS A 12 -11.90 47.07 -6.25
N THR A 13 -10.81 46.31 -6.13
CA THR A 13 -10.49 45.23 -7.06
C THR A 13 -11.48 44.06 -6.89
N SER A 14 -11.86 43.72 -5.68
CA SER A 14 -12.85 42.67 -5.39
C SER A 14 -14.27 43.06 -5.87
N SER A 15 -14.69 44.36 -5.75
CA SER A 15 -15.98 44.80 -6.26
C SER A 15 -16.03 44.91 -7.79
N MET A 16 -14.89 45.14 -8.46
CA MET A 16 -14.81 45.05 -9.92
C MET A 16 -14.90 43.61 -10.44
N LEU A 17 -14.33 42.64 -9.69
CA LEU A 17 -14.45 41.21 -10.01
C LEU A 17 -15.87 40.66 -9.82
N THR A 18 -16.59 41.10 -8.76
CA THR A 18 -18.01 40.71 -8.54
C THR A 18 -18.98 41.40 -9.50
N GLY A 19 -18.72 42.67 -9.89
CA GLY A 19 -19.53 43.38 -10.91
C GLY A 19 -19.35 42.86 -12.33
N GLY A 20 -18.17 42.30 -12.67
CA GLY A 20 -17.87 41.69 -13.98
C GLY A 20 -18.56 40.36 -14.23
N LEU A 21 -18.95 39.64 -13.19
CA LEU A 21 -19.65 38.34 -13.30
C LEU A 21 -21.15 38.51 -13.67
N ALA A 22 -21.73 39.68 -13.51
CA ALA A 22 -23.14 39.96 -13.85
C ALA A 22 -23.40 40.21 -15.35
N PHE A 23 -22.36 40.37 -16.18
CA PHE A 23 -22.44 40.65 -17.62
C PHE A 23 -21.77 39.65 -18.53
N LEU A 24 -21.52 38.40 -18.09
CA LEU A 24 -21.03 37.37 -18.97
C LEU A 24 -22.19 36.74 -19.75
N PRO A 25 -22.14 36.75 -21.11
CA PRO A 25 -23.19 36.15 -21.92
C PRO A 25 -23.24 34.63 -21.68
N ALA A 26 -24.41 34.03 -21.92
CA ALA A 26 -24.75 32.63 -21.70
C ALA A 26 -23.93 31.61 -22.52
N THR A 27 -22.70 31.95 -22.94
CA THR A 27 -21.77 31.09 -23.65
C THR A 27 -20.80 30.33 -22.77
N TRP A 28 -20.91 30.45 -21.44
CA TRP A 28 -20.03 29.73 -20.48
C TRP A 28 -20.38 28.26 -20.30
N ASN A 29 -21.44 27.78 -20.95
CA ASN A 29 -21.80 26.36 -20.93
C ASN A 29 -20.93 25.48 -21.88
N LYS A 30 -19.79 25.99 -22.39
CA LYS A 30 -18.86 25.22 -23.24
C LYS A 30 -17.39 25.42 -22.89
N LEU A 31 -17.05 25.66 -21.65
CA LEU A 31 -15.70 25.35 -21.19
C LEU A 31 -15.70 23.88 -20.73
N GLU A 32 -15.70 22.97 -21.70
CA GLU A 32 -15.22 21.63 -21.47
C GLU A 32 -13.76 21.77 -21.04
N ALA A 33 -13.47 21.48 -19.79
CA ALA A 33 -12.10 21.30 -19.34
C ALA A 33 -11.50 20.22 -20.26
N ALA A 34 -10.45 20.56 -20.98
CA ALA A 34 -9.72 19.56 -21.76
C ALA A 34 -9.38 18.40 -20.80
N PRO A 35 -9.64 17.15 -21.18
CA PRO A 35 -9.33 16.02 -20.31
C PRO A 35 -7.83 16.04 -20.06
N VAL A 36 -7.45 16.26 -18.80
CA VAL A 36 -6.09 16.00 -18.35
C VAL A 36 -5.93 14.49 -18.44
N THR A 37 -5.27 14.01 -19.48
CA THR A 37 -4.86 12.62 -19.58
C THR A 37 -3.83 12.38 -18.49
N PRO A 38 -4.13 11.55 -17.46
CA PRO A 38 -3.09 11.15 -16.52
C PRO A 38 -2.04 10.36 -17.28
N ALA A 39 -0.79 10.79 -17.21
CA ALA A 39 0.33 9.99 -17.64
C ALA A 39 0.44 8.77 -16.72
N GLY A 40 0.20 7.58 -17.28
CA GLY A 40 0.35 6.30 -16.57
C GLY A 40 -0.99 5.56 -16.43
N ASN A 41 -1.04 4.38 -17.01
CA ASN A 41 -2.12 3.39 -17.16
C ASN A 41 -2.79 2.94 -15.84
N MET A 42 -3.34 3.84 -15.07
CA MET A 42 -4.38 3.53 -14.09
C MET A 42 -5.67 4.11 -14.64
N LEU A 43 -6.54 3.24 -15.17
CA LEU A 43 -7.95 3.59 -15.35
C LEU A 43 -8.43 4.12 -14.00
N SER A 44 -8.96 5.34 -13.96
CA SER A 44 -9.55 5.90 -12.76
C SER A 44 -10.69 4.98 -12.31
N GLU A 45 -10.92 4.90 -11.01
CA GLU A 45 -12.04 4.12 -10.45
C GLU A 45 -13.37 4.54 -11.07
N ALA A 46 -13.48 5.78 -11.54
CA ALA A 46 -14.65 6.35 -12.23
C ALA A 46 -14.84 5.82 -13.67
N GLU A 47 -13.78 5.60 -14.44
CA GLU A 47 -13.87 4.93 -15.75
C GLU A 47 -14.22 3.45 -15.61
N PHE A 48 -13.90 2.84 -14.43
CA PHE A 48 -14.30 1.47 -14.08
C PHE A 48 -15.81 1.37 -13.77
N LEU A 49 -16.47 2.48 -13.46
CA LEU A 49 -17.90 2.55 -13.08
C LEU A 49 -18.82 3.05 -14.20
N ALA A 50 -18.28 3.45 -15.36
CA ALA A 50 -19.04 4.09 -16.45
C ALA A 50 -19.99 3.14 -17.19
N ASP A 51 -19.69 1.85 -17.28
CA ASP A 51 -20.63 0.80 -17.68
C ASP A 51 -21.09 0.06 -16.43
N VAL A 52 -22.40 -0.05 -16.19
CA VAL A 52 -22.94 -0.81 -15.04
C VAL A 52 -22.34 -2.21 -15.08
N PRO A 53 -21.34 -2.51 -14.25
CA PRO A 53 -20.68 -3.80 -14.34
C PRO A 53 -21.63 -4.89 -13.87
N PRO A 54 -21.51 -6.10 -14.39
CA PRO A 54 -22.17 -7.24 -13.78
C PRO A 54 -21.78 -7.25 -12.29
N ALA A 55 -22.73 -7.56 -11.42
CA ALA A 55 -22.46 -7.64 -9.99
C ALA A 55 -21.21 -8.52 -9.75
N ILE A 56 -20.13 -7.92 -9.24
CA ILE A 56 -18.88 -8.64 -9.02
C ILE A 56 -19.12 -9.73 -7.97
N LYS A 57 -18.93 -10.98 -8.37
CA LYS A 57 -19.08 -12.17 -7.51
C LYS A 57 -17.77 -12.56 -6.83
N ALA A 58 -16.63 -12.25 -7.46
CA ALA A 58 -15.30 -12.51 -6.91
C ALA A 58 -14.42 -11.26 -7.04
N ARG A 59 -14.19 -10.57 -5.91
CA ARG A 59 -13.39 -9.35 -5.84
C ARG A 59 -11.94 -9.69 -5.50
N LEU A 60 -11.12 -9.99 -6.51
CA LEU A 60 -9.78 -10.53 -6.35
C LEU A 60 -8.67 -9.59 -6.85
N SER A 61 -8.87 -8.27 -6.82
CA SER A 61 -7.96 -7.29 -7.43
C SER A 61 -7.12 -6.48 -6.45
N ALA A 62 -7.51 -6.37 -5.17
CA ALA A 62 -6.96 -5.37 -4.24
C ALA A 62 -6.20 -5.93 -3.03
N ASN A 63 -5.95 -7.24 -2.98
CA ASN A 63 -5.25 -7.91 -1.87
C ASN A 63 -5.92 -7.61 -0.51
N GLU A 64 -7.24 -7.56 -0.50
CA GLU A 64 -8.05 -7.43 0.71
C GLU A 64 -8.14 -8.77 1.45
N ASN A 65 -8.49 -8.75 2.73
CA ASN A 65 -8.87 -9.95 3.45
C ASN A 65 -10.38 -10.18 3.28
N PRO A 66 -10.82 -11.24 2.58
CA PRO A 66 -12.24 -11.46 2.28
C PRO A 66 -13.07 -11.87 3.51
N PHE A 67 -12.39 -12.25 4.61
CA PHE A 67 -13.05 -12.63 5.86
C PHE A 67 -13.47 -11.42 6.71
N GLY A 68 -13.04 -10.20 6.29
CA GLY A 68 -13.37 -8.94 6.96
C GLY A 68 -12.67 -8.77 8.31
N PRO A 69 -13.04 -7.74 9.09
CA PRO A 69 -12.54 -7.53 10.43
C PRO A 69 -13.11 -8.56 11.43
N SER A 70 -12.37 -8.81 12.51
CA SER A 70 -12.79 -9.70 13.61
C SER A 70 -14.08 -9.22 14.28
N ASP A 71 -14.75 -10.11 14.98
CA ASP A 71 -15.96 -9.73 15.73
C ASP A 71 -15.63 -8.81 16.91
N SER A 72 -14.44 -8.95 17.50
CA SER A 72 -13.91 -8.01 18.50
C SER A 72 -13.74 -6.60 17.94
N ALA A 73 -13.23 -6.48 16.71
CA ALA A 73 -13.12 -5.19 16.01
C ALA A 73 -14.49 -4.58 15.68
N LYS A 74 -15.43 -5.37 15.15
CA LYS A 74 -16.80 -4.90 14.84
C LYS A 74 -17.51 -4.40 16.09
N LYS A 75 -17.39 -5.12 17.21
CA LYS A 75 -17.93 -4.74 18.49
C LYS A 75 -17.33 -3.41 18.98
N ALA A 76 -16.01 -3.27 18.95
CA ALA A 76 -15.31 -2.05 19.35
C ALA A 76 -15.75 -0.82 18.53
N ILE A 77 -15.95 -0.98 17.22
CA ILE A 77 -16.50 0.07 16.35
C ILE A 77 -17.89 0.48 16.81
N SER A 78 -18.78 -0.49 17.03
CA SER A 78 -20.17 -0.23 17.45
C SER A 78 -20.23 0.51 18.80
N GLU A 79 -19.44 0.10 19.75
CA GLU A 79 -19.36 0.73 21.09
C GLU A 79 -18.78 2.16 21.01
N ALA A 80 -17.80 2.40 20.13
CA ALA A 80 -17.18 3.70 19.96
C ALA A 80 -18.03 4.72 19.20
N LEU A 81 -19.09 4.32 18.50
CA LEU A 81 -19.94 5.22 17.69
C LEU A 81 -20.50 6.38 18.51
N SER A 82 -20.95 6.14 19.74
CA SER A 82 -21.53 7.15 20.61
C SER A 82 -20.53 8.25 21.02
N SER A 83 -19.23 7.96 20.98
CA SER A 83 -18.15 8.88 21.32
C SER A 83 -17.40 9.44 20.11
N SER A 84 -17.84 9.13 18.88
CA SER A 84 -17.16 9.51 17.64
C SER A 84 -17.09 11.02 17.37
N TYR A 85 -17.82 11.84 18.13
CA TYR A 85 -17.73 13.30 18.11
C TYR A 85 -16.48 13.85 18.83
N LYS A 86 -15.72 12.99 19.47
CA LYS A 86 -14.47 13.36 20.19
C LYS A 86 -13.25 12.97 19.36
N TYR A 87 -12.17 13.76 19.50
CA TYR A 87 -10.87 13.35 19.01
C TYR A 87 -10.31 12.16 19.82
N GLY A 88 -9.76 11.17 19.15
CA GLY A 88 -9.29 9.91 19.74
C GLY A 88 -7.87 9.95 20.31
N PHE A 89 -7.46 11.00 21.03
CA PHE A 89 -6.09 11.14 21.54
C PHE A 89 -5.68 10.00 22.50
N MET A 90 -6.61 9.55 23.33
CA MET A 90 -6.33 8.46 24.29
C MET A 90 -6.24 7.11 23.57
N GLU A 91 -7.08 6.89 22.57
CA GLU A 91 -7.07 5.69 21.75
C GLU A 91 -5.77 5.59 20.94
N HIS A 92 -5.30 6.70 20.35
CA HIS A 92 -3.98 6.75 19.66
C HIS A 92 -2.86 6.35 20.62
N ARG A 93 -2.88 6.90 21.83
CA ARG A 93 -1.90 6.56 22.86
C ARG A 93 -1.96 5.07 23.23
N THR A 94 -3.15 4.52 23.46
CA THR A 94 -3.35 3.11 23.81
C THR A 94 -2.85 2.18 22.70
N LEU A 95 -3.13 2.49 21.43
CA LEU A 95 -2.60 1.72 20.32
C LEU A 95 -1.07 1.80 20.27
N GLY A 96 -0.50 2.98 20.45
CA GLY A 96 0.95 3.17 20.56
C GLY A 96 1.57 2.32 21.68
N GLU A 97 0.97 2.31 22.88
CA GLU A 97 1.41 1.49 24.02
C GLU A 97 1.37 -0.01 23.70
N LYS A 98 0.35 -0.50 22.98
CA LYS A 98 0.30 -1.91 22.53
C LYS A 98 1.43 -2.23 21.54
N ILE A 99 1.71 -1.32 20.60
CA ILE A 99 2.81 -1.49 19.63
C ILE A 99 4.16 -1.49 20.37
N THR A 100 4.38 -0.56 21.30
CA THR A 100 5.63 -0.52 22.11
C THR A 100 5.83 -1.81 22.87
N ALA A 101 4.79 -2.33 23.51
CA ALA A 101 4.85 -3.58 24.27
C ALA A 101 5.17 -4.79 23.39
N LYS A 102 4.55 -4.86 22.19
CA LYS A 102 4.74 -6.00 21.27
C LYS A 102 6.16 -6.08 20.71
N TYR A 103 6.76 -4.94 20.38
CA TYR A 103 8.07 -4.92 19.69
C TYR A 103 9.24 -4.50 20.58
N GLY A 104 8.99 -4.10 21.82
CA GLY A 104 10.02 -3.62 22.74
C GLY A 104 10.71 -2.36 22.24
N VAL A 105 9.93 -1.44 21.66
CA VAL A 105 10.35 -0.11 21.18
C VAL A 105 9.78 0.98 22.08
N THR A 106 10.21 2.23 21.92
CA THR A 106 9.64 3.37 22.65
C THR A 106 8.59 4.11 21.83
N LYS A 107 7.77 4.95 22.45
CA LYS A 107 6.75 5.74 21.75
C LYS A 107 7.35 6.72 20.72
N GLU A 108 8.56 7.20 20.99
CA GLU A 108 9.31 8.10 20.11
C GLU A 108 9.81 7.40 18.83
N MET A 109 9.62 6.09 18.72
CA MET A 109 9.96 5.27 17.56
C MET A 109 8.74 4.90 16.72
N ILE A 110 7.51 5.29 17.11
CA ILE A 110 6.27 4.89 16.46
C ILE A 110 5.58 6.09 15.82
N LEU A 111 5.30 6.00 14.53
CA LEU A 111 4.46 6.93 13.79
C LEU A 111 3.20 6.20 13.31
N LEU A 112 2.02 6.62 13.77
CA LEU A 112 0.74 6.09 13.30
C LEU A 112 0.36 6.73 11.96
N GLY A 113 -0.52 6.06 11.19
CA GLY A 113 -0.99 6.60 9.93
C GLY A 113 -2.32 6.00 9.49
N ALA A 114 -3.05 6.73 8.65
CA ALA A 114 -4.29 6.26 8.02
C ALA A 114 -4.00 5.18 6.95
N GLY A 115 -3.57 4.00 7.39
CA GLY A 115 -2.90 2.97 6.62
C GLY A 115 -1.40 3.26 6.48
N SER A 116 -0.67 2.40 5.76
CA SER A 116 0.75 2.63 5.45
C SER A 116 0.97 3.70 4.36
N THR A 117 -0.04 4.01 3.54
CA THR A 117 0.08 4.96 2.42
C THR A 117 0.57 6.35 2.82
N PRO A 118 0.04 7.03 3.86
CA PRO A 118 0.59 8.32 4.29
C PRO A 118 2.05 8.23 4.73
N LEU A 119 2.46 7.11 5.33
CA LEU A 119 3.84 6.88 5.78
C LEU A 119 4.80 6.72 4.60
N LEU A 120 4.38 5.97 3.57
CA LEU A 120 5.08 5.83 2.29
C LEU A 120 5.25 7.19 1.61
N ARG A 121 4.16 7.99 1.53
CA ARG A 121 4.18 9.30 0.88
C ARG A 121 4.96 10.34 1.66
N ALA A 122 4.87 10.36 2.99
CA ALA A 122 5.71 11.19 3.84
C ALA A 122 7.20 10.89 3.59
N SER A 123 7.57 9.62 3.53
CA SER A 123 8.93 9.21 3.20
C SER A 123 9.33 9.62 1.78
N ALA A 124 8.43 9.42 0.79
CA ALA A 124 8.67 9.85 -0.59
C ALA A 124 8.95 11.36 -0.66
N ILE A 125 8.11 12.20 -0.04
CA ILE A 125 8.28 13.65 -0.02
C ILE A 125 9.58 14.03 0.70
N HIS A 126 9.80 13.46 1.90
CA HIS A 126 10.96 13.80 2.72
C HIS A 126 12.28 13.56 1.98
N PHE A 127 12.46 12.35 1.46
CA PHE A 127 13.70 11.93 0.80
C PHE A 127 13.84 12.44 -0.64
N SER A 128 12.81 13.13 -1.17
CA SER A 128 12.85 13.74 -2.50
C SER A 128 13.12 15.24 -2.50
N ARG A 129 13.12 15.91 -1.33
CA ARG A 129 13.20 17.37 -1.21
C ARG A 129 14.42 17.99 -1.88
N GLU A 130 15.54 17.29 -1.92
CA GLU A 130 16.82 17.74 -2.49
C GLU A 130 17.12 17.05 -3.83
N GLY A 131 16.13 16.40 -4.43
CA GLY A 131 16.34 15.57 -5.62
C GLY A 131 17.13 14.28 -5.31
N GLY A 132 17.83 13.75 -6.30
CA GLY A 132 18.60 12.52 -6.17
C GLY A 132 17.89 11.31 -6.74
N ASN A 133 18.04 10.14 -6.08
CA ASN A 133 17.37 8.91 -6.52
C ASN A 133 16.89 8.03 -5.37
N ILE A 134 15.90 7.20 -5.68
CA ILE A 134 15.41 6.11 -4.80
C ILE A 134 15.66 4.80 -5.53
N VAL A 135 16.28 3.84 -4.83
CA VAL A 135 16.57 2.49 -5.36
C VAL A 135 15.50 1.52 -4.88
N THR A 136 14.90 0.75 -5.79
CA THR A 136 14.00 -0.37 -5.46
C THR A 136 14.03 -1.44 -6.54
N GLY A 137 13.55 -2.64 -6.23
CA GLY A 137 13.32 -3.67 -7.24
C GLY A 137 12.17 -3.32 -8.19
N ASP A 138 12.18 -3.89 -9.39
CA ASP A 138 11.13 -3.71 -10.40
C ASP A 138 10.82 -5.06 -11.08
N PRO A 139 9.55 -5.57 -10.98
CA PRO A 139 8.41 -4.96 -10.30
C PRO A 139 8.43 -5.10 -8.77
N SER A 140 8.02 -4.01 -8.10
CA SER A 140 7.77 -3.97 -6.67
C SER A 140 6.62 -3.01 -6.37
N TYR A 141 6.27 -2.79 -5.09
CA TYR A 141 5.22 -1.85 -4.74
C TYR A 141 5.66 -0.41 -5.02
N ALA A 142 4.94 0.24 -5.90
CA ALA A 142 5.39 1.47 -6.55
C ALA A 142 4.99 2.77 -5.84
N ASP A 143 4.08 2.76 -4.85
CA ASP A 143 3.46 4.01 -4.31
C ASP A 143 4.52 5.00 -3.80
N LEU A 144 5.54 4.55 -3.08
CA LEU A 144 6.60 5.42 -2.58
C LEU A 144 7.50 5.95 -3.72
N PRO A 145 8.16 5.09 -4.53
CA PRO A 145 9.08 5.59 -5.56
C PRO A 145 8.37 6.36 -6.67
N ASP A 146 7.14 5.98 -7.04
CA ASP A 146 6.35 6.69 -8.03
C ASP A 146 5.98 8.10 -7.53
N HIS A 147 5.51 8.19 -6.27
CA HIS A 147 5.19 9.48 -5.67
C HIS A 147 6.42 10.40 -5.58
N ALA A 148 7.61 9.86 -5.30
CA ALA A 148 8.86 10.59 -5.25
C ALA A 148 9.25 11.22 -6.59
N THR A 149 8.88 10.61 -7.72
CA THR A 149 9.19 11.17 -9.05
C THR A 149 8.51 12.52 -9.30
N ASN A 150 7.42 12.82 -8.60
CA ASN A 150 6.75 14.13 -8.66
C ASN A 150 7.60 15.26 -8.01
N PHE A 151 8.65 14.92 -7.27
CA PHE A 151 9.54 15.85 -6.56
C PHE A 151 10.98 15.86 -7.13
N ASN A 152 11.11 15.68 -8.45
CA ASN A 152 12.39 15.70 -9.15
C ASN A 152 13.40 14.62 -8.67
N THR A 153 12.91 13.48 -8.23
CA THR A 153 13.71 12.35 -7.79
C THR A 153 13.63 11.22 -8.81
N LYS A 154 14.75 10.60 -9.13
CA LYS A 154 14.81 9.46 -10.06
C LYS A 154 14.45 8.17 -9.34
N TRP A 155 13.66 7.34 -9.99
CA TRP A 155 13.43 5.97 -9.58
C TRP A 155 14.45 5.06 -10.27
N VAL A 156 15.40 4.52 -9.49
CA VAL A 156 16.38 3.53 -9.96
C VAL A 156 15.76 2.15 -9.78
N LYS A 157 15.37 1.55 -10.90
CA LYS A 157 14.71 0.25 -10.98
C LYS A 157 15.72 -0.86 -11.13
N VAL A 158 15.78 -1.77 -10.16
CA VAL A 158 16.66 -2.94 -10.18
C VAL A 158 15.85 -4.18 -10.57
N PRO A 159 16.21 -4.89 -11.63
CA PRO A 159 15.51 -6.12 -12.01
C PRO A 159 15.50 -7.15 -10.89
N LEU A 160 14.42 -7.94 -10.83
CA LEU A 160 14.32 -9.05 -9.89
C LEU A 160 15.26 -10.20 -10.30
N THR A 161 15.56 -11.07 -9.35
CA THR A 161 16.26 -12.34 -9.62
C THR A 161 15.43 -13.28 -10.50
N ALA A 162 16.05 -14.35 -11.01
CA ALA A 162 15.35 -15.32 -11.84
C ALA A 162 14.18 -16.03 -11.13
N ASP A 163 14.20 -16.10 -9.80
CA ASP A 163 13.11 -16.61 -8.94
C ASP A 163 12.17 -15.51 -8.43
N TYR A 164 12.15 -14.37 -9.13
CA TYR A 164 11.24 -13.23 -8.89
C TYR A 164 11.35 -12.57 -7.51
N LYS A 165 12.50 -12.68 -6.85
CA LYS A 165 12.81 -11.98 -5.61
C LYS A 165 13.54 -10.66 -5.86
N LEU A 166 13.50 -9.77 -4.90
CA LEU A 166 14.35 -8.57 -4.92
C LEU A 166 15.83 -8.99 -4.90
N ASP A 167 16.61 -8.47 -5.83
CA ASP A 167 18.06 -8.71 -5.90
C ASP A 167 18.79 -7.71 -4.99
N LEU A 168 18.99 -8.13 -3.73
CA LEU A 168 19.62 -7.28 -2.72
C LEU A 168 21.05 -6.87 -3.10
N ASP A 169 21.80 -7.76 -3.75
CA ASP A 169 23.19 -7.48 -4.16
C ASP A 169 23.21 -6.45 -5.29
N ALA A 170 22.33 -6.56 -6.27
CA ALA A 170 22.19 -5.58 -7.33
C ALA A 170 21.65 -4.25 -6.80
N MET A 171 20.70 -4.28 -5.85
CA MET A 171 20.19 -3.07 -5.20
C MET A 171 21.29 -2.34 -4.40
N GLU A 172 22.14 -3.06 -3.66
CA GLU A 172 23.28 -2.47 -2.93
C GLU A 172 24.29 -1.83 -3.89
N LYS A 173 24.59 -2.45 -5.03
CA LYS A 173 25.45 -1.91 -6.08
C LYS A 173 24.87 -0.68 -6.77
N ALA A 174 23.55 -0.55 -6.83
CA ALA A 174 22.86 0.60 -7.41
C ALA A 174 22.83 1.82 -6.50
N VAL A 175 23.21 1.68 -5.22
CA VAL A 175 23.34 2.82 -4.28
C VAL A 175 24.55 3.64 -4.64
N ASP A 176 24.34 4.93 -4.91
CA ASP A 176 25.39 5.92 -5.23
C ASP A 176 25.32 7.15 -4.31
N ALA A 177 26.17 8.15 -4.55
CA ALA A 177 26.21 9.38 -3.76
C ALA A 177 24.93 10.23 -3.86
N ASN A 178 24.09 10.00 -4.86
CA ASN A 178 22.81 10.70 -5.07
C ASN A 178 21.65 9.94 -4.47
N THR A 179 21.83 8.70 -4.01
CA THR A 179 20.77 7.89 -3.43
C THR A 179 20.31 8.48 -2.10
N LYS A 180 19.01 8.70 -1.97
CA LYS A 180 18.39 9.29 -0.77
C LYS A 180 17.63 8.25 0.05
N LEU A 181 17.18 7.17 -0.57
CA LEU A 181 16.43 6.10 0.07
C LEU A 181 16.57 4.79 -0.72
N VAL A 182 16.64 3.67 -0.02
CA VAL A 182 16.41 2.33 -0.60
C VAL A 182 15.05 1.84 -0.11
N CYS A 183 14.20 1.36 -1.02
CA CYS A 183 12.86 0.88 -0.68
C CYS A 183 12.73 -0.63 -0.96
N ILE A 184 12.34 -1.38 0.06
CA ILE A 184 12.12 -2.83 0.05
C ILE A 184 10.65 -3.09 0.36
N CYS A 185 9.98 -3.95 -0.41
CA CYS A 185 8.67 -4.52 -0.05
C CYS A 185 8.87 -6.02 0.22
N ASN A 186 8.65 -6.46 1.46
CA ASN A 186 8.88 -7.86 1.84
C ASN A 186 7.83 -8.39 2.82
N PRO A 187 7.00 -9.35 2.41
CA PRO A 187 6.89 -9.98 1.07
C PRO A 187 6.56 -9.01 -0.06
N ASN A 188 7.12 -9.26 -1.26
CA ASN A 188 7.04 -8.33 -2.38
C ASN A 188 5.66 -8.33 -3.05
N ASN A 189 5.17 -7.17 -3.41
CA ASN A 189 3.99 -6.99 -4.26
C ASN A 189 4.48 -6.39 -5.60
N PRO A 190 4.26 -7.05 -6.76
CA PRO A 190 3.20 -8.02 -7.05
C PRO A 190 3.59 -9.51 -7.01
N THR A 191 4.85 -9.89 -6.81
CA THR A 191 5.32 -11.26 -6.99
C THR A 191 4.91 -12.22 -5.87
N GLY A 192 4.66 -11.71 -4.66
CA GLY A 192 4.35 -12.52 -3.47
C GLY A 192 5.58 -13.21 -2.86
N THR A 193 6.76 -13.04 -3.43
CA THR A 193 7.99 -13.64 -2.95
C THR A 193 8.49 -12.99 -1.66
N SER A 194 9.10 -13.78 -0.79
CA SER A 194 9.80 -13.28 0.40
C SER A 194 11.30 -13.49 0.30
N LEU A 195 12.04 -12.61 0.93
CA LEU A 195 13.48 -12.67 1.07
C LEU A 195 13.86 -13.60 2.23
N ASP A 196 15.06 -14.15 2.15
CA ASP A 196 15.70 -14.76 3.31
C ASP A 196 15.94 -13.68 4.38
N THR A 197 15.48 -13.95 5.59
CA THR A 197 15.50 -12.98 6.70
C THR A 197 16.92 -12.56 7.08
N ALA A 198 17.87 -13.49 7.13
CA ALA A 198 19.23 -13.19 7.50
C ALA A 198 19.90 -12.30 6.43
N LYS A 199 19.68 -12.62 5.14
CA LYS A 199 20.17 -11.79 4.03
C LYS A 199 19.56 -10.39 4.04
N LEU A 200 18.25 -10.27 4.29
CA LEU A 200 17.59 -8.97 4.38
C LEU A 200 18.13 -8.14 5.56
N LYS A 201 18.27 -8.74 6.74
CA LYS A 201 18.85 -8.05 7.91
C LYS A 201 20.28 -7.59 7.63
N ALA A 202 21.14 -8.46 7.12
CA ALA A 202 22.52 -8.11 6.77
C ALA A 202 22.60 -7.00 5.71
N PHE A 203 21.72 -7.02 4.72
CA PHE A 203 21.60 -5.94 3.71
C PHE A 203 21.21 -4.61 4.39
N CYS A 204 20.15 -4.60 5.20
CA CYS A 204 19.72 -3.40 5.92
C CYS A 204 20.82 -2.84 6.83
N GLU A 205 21.55 -3.69 7.56
CA GLU A 205 22.68 -3.28 8.41
C GLU A 205 23.79 -2.57 7.63
N ARG A 206 24.13 -3.08 6.44
CA ARG A 206 25.18 -2.48 5.61
C ARG A 206 24.73 -1.19 4.95
N VAL A 207 23.54 -1.23 4.31
CA VAL A 207 23.05 -0.12 3.49
C VAL A 207 22.60 1.05 4.36
N SER A 208 22.00 0.81 5.53
CA SER A 208 21.54 1.87 6.43
C SER A 208 22.66 2.74 7.02
N LYS A 209 23.92 2.30 6.92
CA LYS A 209 25.09 3.13 7.26
C LYS A 209 25.39 4.20 6.21
N LYS A 210 24.87 4.04 4.99
CA LYS A 210 25.12 4.94 3.85
C LYS A 210 23.87 5.79 3.54
N VAL A 211 22.69 5.17 3.56
CA VAL A 211 21.43 5.75 3.15
C VAL A 211 20.29 5.07 3.92
N PRO A 212 19.22 5.77 4.34
CA PRO A 212 18.07 5.15 4.99
C PRO A 212 17.45 4.03 4.14
N VAL A 213 16.91 3.01 4.82
CA VAL A 213 16.22 1.88 4.18
C VAL A 213 14.77 1.85 4.64
N PHE A 214 13.83 1.95 3.71
CA PHE A 214 12.41 1.76 3.98
C PHE A 214 12.03 0.32 3.68
N VAL A 215 11.46 -0.39 4.66
CA VAL A 215 10.99 -1.77 4.51
C VAL A 215 9.48 -1.79 4.71
N ASP A 216 8.73 -2.01 3.62
CA ASP A 216 7.29 -2.22 3.66
C ASP A 216 6.99 -3.68 4.01
N GLU A 217 6.55 -3.92 5.24
CA GLU A 217 6.18 -5.22 5.78
C GLU A 217 4.65 -5.46 5.75
N ALA A 218 3.94 -4.87 4.78
CA ALA A 218 2.48 -4.97 4.72
C ALA A 218 1.93 -6.41 4.67
N TYR A 219 2.72 -7.36 4.21
CA TYR A 219 2.32 -8.77 4.10
C TYR A 219 3.04 -9.71 5.07
N ILE A 220 3.79 -9.17 6.01
CA ILE A 220 4.65 -9.99 6.90
C ILE A 220 3.84 -10.97 7.76
N ASP A 221 2.60 -10.61 8.13
CA ASP A 221 1.72 -11.45 8.94
C ASP A 221 1.28 -12.74 8.24
N TYR A 222 1.56 -12.90 6.93
CA TYR A 222 1.34 -14.14 6.18
C TYR A 222 2.55 -15.08 6.20
N LEU A 223 3.70 -14.66 6.75
CA LEU A 223 4.87 -15.52 6.94
C LEU A 223 4.66 -16.47 8.12
N PRO A 224 5.34 -17.63 8.13
CA PRO A 224 5.23 -18.60 9.23
C PRO A 224 5.62 -18.03 10.59
N ASP A 225 6.63 -17.17 10.64
CA ASP A 225 7.09 -16.47 11.84
C ASP A 225 7.32 -14.99 11.52
N PRO A 226 6.28 -14.16 11.61
CA PRO A 226 6.39 -12.71 11.36
C PRO A 226 7.33 -12.00 12.34
N GLN A 227 7.48 -12.53 13.54
CA GLN A 227 8.31 -11.92 14.57
C GLN A 227 9.80 -12.14 14.32
N ALA A 228 10.18 -13.32 13.85
CA ALA A 228 11.55 -13.60 13.43
C ALA A 228 11.91 -12.89 12.11
N ALA A 229 10.92 -12.74 11.20
CA ALA A 229 11.12 -12.20 9.87
C ALA A 229 11.25 -10.67 9.81
N THR A 230 10.75 -9.95 10.81
CA THR A 230 10.81 -8.48 10.83
C THR A 230 12.23 -7.94 10.99
N VAL A 231 12.46 -6.75 10.43
CA VAL A 231 13.73 -6.01 10.62
C VAL A 231 13.63 -4.92 11.70
N ILE A 232 12.57 -4.93 12.53
CA ILE A 232 12.40 -3.96 13.63
C ILE A 232 13.58 -3.99 14.62
N ASP A 233 14.22 -5.14 14.79
CA ASP A 233 15.41 -5.26 15.66
C ASP A 233 16.54 -4.33 15.25
N LEU A 234 16.68 -4.06 13.95
CA LEU A 234 17.69 -3.12 13.45
C LEU A 234 17.37 -1.68 13.85
N VAL A 235 16.09 -1.32 13.89
CA VAL A 235 15.65 -0.01 14.38
C VAL A 235 16.03 0.14 15.86
N LYS A 236 15.81 -0.89 16.66
CA LYS A 236 16.20 -0.93 18.08
C LYS A 236 17.71 -0.81 18.27
N ALA A 237 18.48 -1.33 17.32
CA ALA A 237 19.93 -1.22 17.30
C ALA A 237 20.44 0.14 16.78
N GLY A 238 19.54 1.08 16.43
CA GLY A 238 19.88 2.43 15.98
C GLY A 238 20.21 2.55 14.48
N HIS A 239 19.90 1.53 13.68
CA HIS A 239 20.07 1.61 12.24
C HIS A 239 19.02 2.54 11.59
N ASN A 240 19.41 3.27 10.54
CA ASN A 240 18.52 4.14 9.76
C ASN A 240 17.54 3.32 8.90
N VAL A 241 16.64 2.62 9.56
CA VAL A 241 15.62 1.78 8.94
C VAL A 241 14.23 2.29 9.33
N ILE A 242 13.32 2.32 8.36
CA ILE A 242 11.91 2.63 8.55
C ILE A 242 11.13 1.37 8.21
N VAL A 243 10.41 0.80 9.17
CA VAL A 243 9.57 -0.39 8.96
C VAL A 243 8.11 0.03 8.95
N ALA A 244 7.42 -0.12 7.83
CA ALA A 244 6.00 0.17 7.72
C ALA A 244 5.15 -1.08 7.84
N ARG A 245 4.07 -1.00 8.59
CA ARG A 245 3.06 -2.06 8.76
C ARG A 245 1.65 -1.52 8.61
N THR A 246 0.71 -2.41 8.30
CA THR A 246 -0.69 -2.03 8.07
C THR A 246 -1.65 -3.08 8.61
N PHE A 247 -2.81 -2.63 9.09
CA PHE A 247 -3.94 -3.50 9.40
C PHE A 247 -4.82 -3.81 8.17
N SER A 248 -4.49 -3.25 7.00
CA SER A 248 -5.29 -3.40 5.78
C SER A 248 -5.32 -4.83 5.23
N LYS A 249 -4.39 -5.72 5.63
CA LYS A 249 -4.21 -7.05 5.05
C LYS A 249 -4.81 -8.12 5.98
N LEU A 250 -4.04 -8.88 6.71
CA LEU A 250 -4.55 -10.00 7.53
C LEU A 250 -5.63 -9.58 8.52
N TYR A 251 -5.55 -8.38 9.07
CA TYR A 251 -6.55 -7.84 10.01
C TYR A 251 -7.89 -7.43 9.37
N GLY A 252 -7.97 -7.37 8.02
CA GLY A 252 -9.20 -7.04 7.30
C GLY A 252 -9.62 -5.56 7.31
N PHE A 253 -8.68 -4.63 7.55
CA PHE A 253 -8.95 -3.21 7.75
C PHE A 253 -8.64 -2.34 6.53
N ALA A 254 -8.74 -2.86 5.33
CA ALA A 254 -8.46 -2.09 4.12
C ALA A 254 -9.27 -0.78 4.06
N GLY A 255 -10.57 -0.81 4.40
CA GLY A 255 -11.45 0.35 4.47
C GLY A 255 -11.33 1.17 5.75
N LEU A 256 -10.84 0.60 6.85
CA LEU A 256 -10.71 1.28 8.14
C LEU A 256 -9.47 2.16 8.23
N ARG A 257 -8.49 1.97 7.35
CA ARG A 257 -7.32 2.84 7.22
C ARG A 257 -6.48 2.99 8.50
N ILE A 258 -5.82 1.93 8.95
CA ILE A 258 -4.87 1.95 10.07
C ILE A 258 -3.56 1.30 9.65
N GLY A 259 -2.45 1.94 10.02
CA GLY A 259 -1.09 1.45 9.85
C GLY A 259 -0.14 2.20 10.78
N TYR A 260 1.10 1.79 10.78
CA TYR A 260 2.14 2.44 11.56
C TYR A 260 3.51 2.21 10.94
N ALA A 261 4.44 3.10 11.24
CA ALA A 261 5.87 2.88 11.02
C ALA A 261 6.61 2.80 12.34
N ILE A 262 7.68 2.00 12.36
CA ILE A 262 8.65 1.95 13.45
C ILE A 262 10.00 2.37 12.86
N THR A 263 10.61 3.39 13.46
CA THR A 263 11.90 3.93 13.00
C THR A 263 12.66 4.56 14.16
N THR A 264 13.88 5.04 13.92
CA THR A 264 14.64 5.76 14.95
C THR A 264 13.96 7.09 15.31
N PRO A 265 14.13 7.61 16.54
CA PRO A 265 13.54 8.89 16.94
C PRO A 265 13.95 10.06 16.03
N GLU A 266 15.15 10.02 15.46
CA GLU A 266 15.68 11.04 14.55
C GLU A 266 14.93 11.05 13.23
N LEU A 267 14.72 9.88 12.61
CA LEU A 267 13.95 9.73 11.38
C LEU A 267 12.46 10.00 11.63
N LEU A 268 11.93 9.57 12.79
CA LEU A 268 10.54 9.83 13.14
C LEU A 268 10.25 11.34 13.15
N LYS A 269 11.08 12.15 13.83
CA LYS A 269 10.91 13.62 13.86
C LYS A 269 10.86 14.25 12.46
N GLN A 270 11.58 13.68 11.51
CA GLN A 270 11.60 14.16 10.12
C GLN A 270 10.30 13.80 9.38
N LEU A 271 9.76 12.59 9.63
CA LEU A 271 8.53 12.13 8.98
C LEU A 271 7.27 12.69 9.64
N ASP A 272 7.31 12.97 10.93
CA ASP A 272 6.20 13.54 11.71
C ASP A 272 5.79 14.93 11.20
N LEU A 273 6.71 15.65 10.54
CA LEU A 273 6.40 16.94 9.88
C LEU A 273 5.29 16.84 8.84
N TYR A 274 4.98 15.65 8.34
CA TYR A 274 3.95 15.40 7.32
C TYR A 274 2.62 14.95 7.91
N ASN A 275 2.51 14.88 9.26
CA ASN A 275 1.28 14.62 10.02
C ASN A 275 0.46 13.41 9.50
N CYS A 276 1.08 12.24 9.50
CA CYS A 276 0.45 11.01 8.99
C CYS A 276 -0.71 10.50 9.86
N ASP A 277 -0.76 10.88 11.15
CA ASP A 277 -1.72 10.44 12.15
C ASP A 277 -2.95 11.34 12.28
N GLY A 278 -2.88 12.58 11.78
CA GLY A 278 -3.95 13.58 11.92
C GLY A 278 -5.29 13.18 11.28
N ALA A 279 -5.29 12.19 10.39
CA ALA A 279 -6.48 11.70 9.71
C ALA A 279 -7.02 10.35 10.27
N LEU A 280 -6.54 9.91 11.44
CA LEU A 280 -6.98 8.66 12.03
C LEU A 280 -8.37 8.77 12.66
N SER A 281 -9.29 7.89 12.23
CA SER A 281 -10.61 7.76 12.85
C SER A 281 -10.51 7.06 14.20
N SER A 282 -11.14 7.63 15.24
CA SER A 282 -11.22 6.99 16.56
C SER A 282 -11.89 5.59 16.50
N LEU A 283 -12.86 5.40 15.60
CA LEU A 283 -13.52 4.11 15.39
C LEU A 283 -12.52 3.07 14.88
N SER A 284 -11.69 3.47 13.92
CA SER A 284 -10.68 2.58 13.35
C SER A 284 -9.59 2.24 14.35
N VAL A 285 -9.19 3.20 15.19
CA VAL A 285 -8.19 2.98 16.24
C VAL A 285 -8.71 2.03 17.31
N ASN A 286 -9.99 2.21 17.76
CA ASN A 286 -10.62 1.29 18.71
C ASN A 286 -10.70 -0.14 18.15
N ALA A 287 -11.05 -0.28 16.86
CA ALA A 287 -11.01 -1.58 16.19
C ALA A 287 -9.60 -2.21 16.20
N ALA A 288 -8.57 -1.40 15.92
CA ALA A 288 -7.20 -1.87 15.93
C ALA A 288 -6.75 -2.32 17.32
N ILE A 289 -7.08 -1.55 18.36
CA ILE A 289 -6.80 -1.90 19.77
C ILE A 289 -7.43 -3.25 20.13
N ALA A 290 -8.70 -3.46 19.74
CA ALA A 290 -9.45 -4.67 20.06
C ALA A 290 -8.91 -5.92 19.34
N THR A 291 -8.40 -5.77 18.10
CA THR A 291 -7.94 -6.91 17.28
C THR A 291 -6.44 -7.13 17.32
N PHE A 292 -5.66 -6.22 17.94
CA PHE A 292 -4.19 -6.27 17.88
C PHE A 292 -3.61 -7.58 18.43
N ASP A 293 -4.24 -8.14 19.45
CA ASP A 293 -3.87 -9.38 20.13
C ASP A 293 -4.91 -10.50 19.90
N ASP A 294 -5.81 -10.37 18.93
CA ASP A 294 -6.83 -11.38 18.59
C ASP A 294 -6.19 -12.51 17.76
N ASN A 295 -5.34 -13.28 18.44
CA ASN A 295 -4.56 -14.35 17.81
C ASN A 295 -5.45 -15.47 17.22
N GLU A 296 -6.63 -15.71 17.79
CA GLU A 296 -7.56 -16.72 17.30
C GLU A 296 -8.13 -16.33 15.93
N TYR A 297 -8.59 -15.07 15.81
CA TYR A 297 -9.04 -14.54 14.52
C TYR A 297 -7.92 -14.56 13.48
N LEU A 298 -6.72 -14.05 13.82
CA LEU A 298 -5.60 -13.98 12.88
C LEU A 298 -5.18 -15.37 12.39
N LYS A 299 -5.13 -16.36 13.28
CA LYS A 299 -4.84 -17.76 12.95
C LYS A 299 -5.91 -18.31 12.00
N THR A 300 -7.19 -18.15 12.34
CA THR A 300 -8.32 -18.63 11.51
C THR A 300 -8.31 -17.98 10.12
N ALA A 301 -8.09 -16.67 10.04
CA ALA A 301 -8.02 -15.96 8.76
C ALA A 301 -6.83 -16.44 7.91
N LEU A 302 -5.68 -16.68 8.53
CA LEU A 302 -4.49 -17.21 7.86
C LEU A 302 -4.72 -18.64 7.33
N GLU A 303 -5.30 -19.52 8.13
CA GLU A 303 -5.64 -20.89 7.74
C GLU A 303 -6.61 -20.90 6.54
N LYS A 304 -7.68 -20.11 6.59
CA LYS A 304 -8.63 -19.97 5.47
C LYS A 304 -7.95 -19.40 4.22
N THR A 305 -7.09 -18.38 4.37
CA THR A 305 -6.32 -17.82 3.25
C THR A 305 -5.42 -18.88 2.62
N ASN A 306 -4.73 -19.68 3.43
CA ASN A 306 -3.85 -20.73 2.92
C ASN A 306 -4.65 -21.82 2.20
N ALA A 307 -5.80 -22.26 2.74
CA ALA A 307 -6.65 -23.24 2.07
C ALA A 307 -7.14 -22.73 0.70
N SER A 308 -7.59 -21.48 0.61
CA SER A 308 -8.00 -20.85 -0.65
C SER A 308 -6.82 -20.70 -1.64
N LYS A 309 -5.62 -20.42 -1.14
CA LYS A 309 -4.38 -20.30 -1.94
C LYS A 309 -3.97 -21.64 -2.53
N GLU A 310 -4.00 -22.72 -1.74
CA GLU A 310 -3.72 -24.08 -2.22
C GLU A 310 -4.74 -24.52 -3.29
N TYR A 311 -6.02 -24.17 -3.10
CA TYR A 311 -7.04 -24.39 -4.13
C TYR A 311 -6.68 -23.67 -5.44
N LEU A 312 -6.29 -22.38 -5.38
CA LEU A 312 -5.84 -21.65 -6.58
C LEU A 312 -4.64 -22.32 -7.24
N TYR A 313 -3.65 -22.77 -6.49
CA TYR A 313 -2.51 -23.52 -7.03
C TYR A 313 -2.95 -24.77 -7.77
N SER A 314 -3.92 -25.51 -7.23
CA SER A 314 -4.45 -26.72 -7.88
C SER A 314 -5.17 -26.39 -9.20
N VAL A 315 -5.91 -25.29 -9.26
CA VAL A 315 -6.58 -24.81 -10.49
C VAL A 315 -5.55 -24.40 -11.54
N LEU A 316 -4.56 -23.58 -11.19
CA LEU A 316 -3.53 -23.15 -12.15
C LEU A 316 -2.76 -24.34 -12.72
N LYS A 317 -2.43 -25.33 -11.87
CA LYS A 317 -1.76 -26.57 -12.28
C LYS A 317 -2.60 -27.41 -13.23
N ALA A 318 -3.90 -27.54 -12.95
CA ALA A 318 -4.83 -28.29 -13.80
C ALA A 318 -4.99 -27.67 -15.19
N GLU A 319 -4.93 -26.34 -15.30
CA GLU A 319 -5.00 -25.59 -16.55
C GLU A 319 -3.60 -25.41 -17.23
N GLY A 320 -2.53 -26.04 -16.71
CA GLY A 320 -1.20 -25.99 -17.28
C GLY A 320 -0.51 -24.64 -17.18
N TYR A 321 -0.76 -23.90 -16.10
CA TYR A 321 -0.09 -22.63 -15.81
C TYR A 321 0.96 -22.79 -14.72
N GLU A 322 2.12 -22.20 -14.97
CA GLU A 322 3.12 -21.94 -13.93
C GLU A 322 2.65 -20.77 -13.05
N TYR A 323 3.13 -20.70 -11.84
CA TYR A 323 2.86 -19.59 -10.93
C TYR A 323 4.05 -19.31 -10.02
N ILE A 324 4.12 -18.12 -9.46
CA ILE A 324 5.11 -17.75 -8.45
C ILE A 324 4.56 -18.16 -7.07
N PRO A 325 5.22 -19.09 -6.34
CA PRO A 325 4.83 -19.43 -4.97
C PRO A 325 4.81 -18.19 -4.07
N SER A 326 3.69 -17.97 -3.38
CA SER A 326 3.45 -16.69 -2.70
C SER A 326 3.44 -16.81 -1.18
N SER A 327 4.17 -15.91 -0.55
CA SER A 327 4.18 -15.64 0.90
C SER A 327 3.20 -14.53 1.31
N ALA A 328 2.20 -14.22 0.47
CA ALA A 328 1.20 -13.17 0.70
C ALA A 328 -0.22 -13.70 0.45
N ASN A 329 -1.22 -12.82 0.49
CA ASN A 329 -2.61 -13.14 0.17
C ASN A 329 -2.97 -12.91 -1.31
N PHE A 330 -2.06 -13.15 -2.21
CA PHE A 330 -2.27 -13.13 -3.65
C PHE A 330 -1.26 -14.04 -4.34
N VAL A 331 -1.56 -14.43 -5.57
CA VAL A 331 -0.67 -15.25 -6.41
C VAL A 331 -0.50 -14.56 -7.75
N MET A 332 0.72 -14.61 -8.29
CA MET A 332 1.06 -14.08 -9.60
C MET A 332 1.45 -15.20 -10.56
N PHE A 333 0.90 -15.17 -11.78
CA PHE A 333 1.17 -16.16 -12.80
C PHE A 333 1.18 -15.53 -14.20
N PRO A 334 1.99 -16.04 -15.17
CA PRO A 334 2.00 -15.55 -16.53
C PRO A 334 0.72 -15.97 -17.26
N ILE A 335 0.17 -15.08 -18.09
CA ILE A 335 -1.02 -15.35 -18.90
C ILE A 335 -0.65 -15.49 -20.38
N LYS A 336 -1.45 -16.28 -21.12
CA LYS A 336 -1.19 -16.65 -22.52
C LYS A 336 -1.82 -15.68 -23.53
N MET A 337 -2.57 -14.67 -23.05
CA MET A 337 -3.20 -13.64 -23.87
C MET A 337 -2.80 -12.24 -23.37
N ASP A 338 -3.17 -11.22 -24.14
CA ASP A 338 -2.98 -9.82 -23.73
C ASP A 338 -3.66 -9.54 -22.38
N GLY A 339 -2.96 -8.87 -21.49
CA GLY A 339 -3.40 -8.67 -20.09
C GLY A 339 -4.70 -7.87 -19.98
N ARG A 340 -4.89 -6.86 -20.85
CA ARG A 340 -6.13 -6.07 -20.85
C ARG A 340 -7.32 -6.94 -21.26
N ARG A 341 -7.16 -7.70 -22.33
CA ARG A 341 -8.20 -8.63 -22.79
C ARG A 341 -8.51 -9.68 -21.72
N PHE A 342 -7.51 -10.20 -21.02
CA PHE A 342 -7.71 -11.15 -19.93
C PHE A 342 -8.55 -10.55 -18.82
N ASN A 343 -8.24 -9.32 -18.39
CA ASN A 343 -9.03 -8.61 -17.38
C ASN A 343 -10.49 -8.40 -17.83
N GLU A 344 -10.70 -7.97 -19.09
CA GLU A 344 -12.03 -7.75 -19.65
C GLU A 344 -12.87 -9.06 -19.67
N GLU A 345 -12.26 -10.17 -20.07
CA GLU A 345 -12.94 -11.47 -20.12
C GLU A 345 -13.28 -11.99 -18.72
N MET A 346 -12.38 -11.84 -17.72
CA MET A 346 -12.66 -12.20 -16.34
C MET A 346 -13.77 -11.30 -15.75
N PHE A 347 -13.74 -10.00 -16.05
CA PHE A 347 -14.72 -9.05 -15.59
C PHE A 347 -16.13 -9.33 -16.13
N LYS A 348 -16.27 -9.70 -17.42
CA LYS A 348 -17.53 -10.16 -18.01
C LYS A 348 -18.13 -11.36 -17.26
N ARG A 349 -17.28 -12.16 -16.59
CA ARG A 349 -17.64 -13.31 -15.77
C ARG A 349 -17.74 -12.99 -14.27
N SER A 350 -17.93 -11.70 -13.95
CA SER A 350 -18.09 -11.21 -12.58
C SER A 350 -16.86 -11.42 -11.66
N VAL A 351 -15.65 -11.50 -12.23
CA VAL A 351 -14.39 -11.66 -11.50
C VAL A 351 -13.48 -10.46 -11.75
N SER A 352 -13.09 -9.74 -10.70
CA SER A 352 -12.12 -8.65 -10.78
C SER A 352 -10.73 -9.13 -10.35
N ILE A 353 -9.73 -8.88 -11.19
CA ILE A 353 -8.32 -9.24 -10.97
C ILE A 353 -7.43 -8.08 -11.41
N ARG A 354 -6.10 -8.22 -11.27
CA ARG A 354 -5.14 -7.25 -11.83
C ARG A 354 -4.13 -7.91 -12.73
N ASN A 355 -3.67 -7.17 -13.75
CA ASN A 355 -2.60 -7.58 -14.65
C ASN A 355 -1.36 -6.68 -14.49
N TRP A 356 -0.23 -7.23 -14.85
CA TRP A 356 1.07 -6.56 -14.97
C TRP A 356 1.74 -6.96 -16.27
N LYS A 357 2.64 -6.11 -16.73
CA LYS A 357 3.53 -6.42 -17.85
C LYS A 357 4.96 -6.21 -17.42
N PHE A 358 5.74 -7.29 -17.36
CA PHE A 358 7.19 -7.24 -17.11
C PHE A 358 7.88 -8.45 -17.74
N ASN A 359 9.19 -8.34 -18.01
CA ASN A 359 9.97 -9.34 -18.72
C ASN A 359 9.31 -9.78 -20.04
N SER A 360 8.74 -8.81 -20.80
CA SER A 360 8.03 -9.02 -22.07
C SER A 360 6.86 -10.01 -22.01
N LYS A 361 6.34 -10.32 -20.83
CA LYS A 361 5.18 -11.19 -20.61
C LYS A 361 4.07 -10.42 -19.92
N ASP A 362 2.84 -10.84 -20.19
CA ASP A 362 1.65 -10.41 -19.45
C ASP A 362 1.44 -11.37 -18.26
N TRP A 363 1.08 -10.79 -17.13
CA TRP A 363 0.92 -11.49 -15.85
C TRP A 363 -0.42 -11.12 -15.22
N CYS A 364 -1.05 -12.10 -14.60
CA CYS A 364 -2.19 -11.89 -13.71
C CYS A 364 -1.76 -11.99 -12.26
N ARG A 365 -2.25 -11.08 -11.41
CA ARG A 365 -2.23 -11.21 -9.95
C ARG A 365 -3.64 -11.39 -9.45
N VAL A 366 -3.89 -12.53 -8.80
CA VAL A 366 -5.16 -12.87 -8.16
C VAL A 366 -4.99 -12.74 -6.65
N SER A 367 -5.78 -11.89 -6.03
CA SER A 367 -5.91 -11.85 -4.57
C SER A 367 -6.60 -13.13 -4.08
N ILE A 368 -6.24 -13.61 -2.90
CA ILE A 368 -6.88 -14.79 -2.32
C ILE A 368 -8.21 -14.38 -1.70
N GLY A 369 -9.30 -14.88 -2.26
CA GLY A 369 -10.66 -14.71 -1.81
C GLY A 369 -11.14 -15.81 -0.85
N THR A 370 -12.41 -15.76 -0.51
CA THR A 370 -13.10 -16.90 0.10
C THR A 370 -13.06 -18.10 -0.83
N MET A 371 -13.30 -19.28 -0.31
CA MET A 371 -13.34 -20.50 -1.15
C MET A 371 -14.37 -20.40 -2.28
N ASP A 372 -15.51 -19.74 -2.06
CA ASP A 372 -16.54 -19.55 -3.08
C ASP A 372 -16.12 -18.54 -4.16
N GLU A 373 -15.43 -17.43 -3.78
CA GLU A 373 -14.82 -16.53 -4.74
C GLU A 373 -13.74 -17.23 -5.57
N MET A 374 -12.93 -18.10 -4.96
CA MET A 374 -11.92 -18.87 -5.68
C MET A 374 -12.52 -19.90 -6.63
N LYS A 375 -13.67 -20.52 -6.30
CA LYS A 375 -14.43 -21.38 -7.23
C LYS A 375 -14.98 -20.57 -8.39
N THR A 376 -15.56 -19.39 -8.13
CA THR A 376 -16.03 -18.48 -9.18
C THR A 376 -14.89 -18.07 -10.12
N PHE A 377 -13.71 -17.77 -9.56
CA PHE A 377 -12.51 -17.53 -10.36
C PHE A 377 -12.16 -18.75 -11.23
N ALA A 378 -12.15 -19.95 -10.65
CA ALA A 378 -11.77 -21.17 -11.35
C ALA A 378 -12.72 -21.49 -12.53
N GLU A 379 -14.01 -21.31 -12.35
CA GLU A 379 -15.03 -21.47 -13.41
C GLU A 379 -14.77 -20.48 -14.56
N ALA A 380 -14.66 -19.18 -14.23
CA ALA A 380 -14.38 -18.14 -15.21
C ALA A 380 -13.03 -18.35 -15.95
N PHE A 381 -12.00 -18.79 -15.21
CA PHE A 381 -10.66 -19.01 -15.74
C PHE A 381 -10.62 -20.16 -16.73
N LYS A 382 -11.28 -21.29 -16.45
CA LYS A 382 -11.35 -22.45 -17.35
C LYS A 382 -11.96 -22.15 -18.71
N GLU A 383 -12.86 -21.17 -18.80
CA GLU A 383 -13.49 -20.80 -20.06
C GLU A 383 -12.57 -19.97 -20.98
N ILE A 384 -11.49 -19.40 -20.45
CA ILE A 384 -10.63 -18.47 -21.17
C ILE A 384 -9.13 -18.88 -21.18
N SER A 385 -8.78 -19.94 -20.45
CA SER A 385 -7.39 -20.48 -20.35
C SER A 385 -6.94 -21.25 -21.58
#